data_df24deee0e3590b3bf6cf6c1ba0e490e
#
_entry.id   df24deee0e3590b3bf6cf6c1ba0e490e
#
_cell.length_a   1.000
_cell.length_b   1.000
_cell.length_c   1.000
_cell.angle_alpha   90.00
_cell.angle_beta   90.00
_cell.angle_gamma   90.00
#
_symmetry.space_group_name_H-M   'P 1'
#
loop_
_entity.id
_entity.type
_entity.pdbx_description
1 polymer ?
#
loop_
_entity_poly.entity_id
_entity_poly.type
_entity_poly.pdbx_seq_one_letter_code
_entity_poly.pdbx_strand_id
1 'polypeptide(L)'
;MVMNINIIKNTQKELEIDIEGEGHTLCNPLREILFEDKHLTFAGYSVPHPLERSAKFIVRTDGKVKAINVFKQAAQKLIDRTEELRSEFQKALKAV
;
A
#
# COMPACT_ATOMS: atom_id res chain seq x y z
N MET A 1 -14.99 -1.10 -10.70
CA MET A 1 -13.54 -1.26 -10.82
C MET A 1 -13.05 -2.31 -9.85
N VAL A 2 -12.21 -3.22 -10.29
CA VAL A 2 -11.65 -4.27 -9.42
C VAL A 2 -10.21 -3.91 -9.07
N MET A 3 -9.90 -3.91 -7.78
CA MET A 3 -8.56 -3.67 -7.28
C MET A 3 -8.00 -4.98 -6.72
N ASN A 4 -6.79 -5.34 -7.12
CA ASN A 4 -6.11 -6.53 -6.64
C ASN A 4 -4.76 -6.14 -6.04
N ILE A 5 -4.39 -6.80 -4.96
CA ILE A 5 -3.08 -6.63 -4.34
C ILE A 5 -2.36 -7.96 -4.39
N ASN A 6 -1.21 -7.99 -5.07
CA ASN A 6 -0.38 -9.18 -5.19
C ASN A 6 0.91 -8.97 -4.40
N ILE A 7 1.17 -9.87 -3.47
CA ILE A 7 2.40 -9.80 -2.66
C ILE A 7 3.53 -10.41 -3.47
N ILE A 8 4.61 -9.63 -3.67
CA ILE A 8 5.82 -10.08 -4.34
C ILE A 8 6.85 -10.49 -3.30
N LYS A 9 6.98 -9.71 -2.23
CA LYS A 9 7.92 -9.99 -1.16
C LYS A 9 7.31 -9.55 0.17
N ASN A 10 7.38 -10.42 1.17
CA ASN A 10 6.83 -10.13 2.48
C ASN A 10 7.77 -10.69 3.55
N THR A 11 8.61 -9.82 4.08
CA THR A 11 9.54 -10.16 5.16
C THR A 11 9.28 -9.27 6.36
N GLN A 12 10.03 -9.48 7.44
CA GLN A 12 9.87 -8.68 8.65
C GLN A 12 10.07 -7.18 8.36
N LYS A 13 11.09 -6.85 7.56
CA LYS A 13 11.50 -5.47 7.33
C LYS A 13 11.04 -4.91 5.99
N GLU A 14 10.57 -5.75 5.06
CA GLU A 14 10.26 -5.30 3.71
C GLU A 14 9.00 -5.93 3.17
N LEU A 15 8.16 -5.11 2.57
CA LEU A 15 6.98 -5.54 1.82
C LEU A 15 7.08 -4.97 0.42
N GLU A 16 6.95 -5.83 -0.58
CA GLU A 16 6.86 -5.41 -1.97
C GLU A 16 5.57 -5.99 -2.55
N ILE A 17 4.73 -5.12 -3.09
CA ILE A 17 3.42 -5.51 -3.61
C ILE A 17 3.18 -4.85 -4.96
N ASP A 18 2.36 -5.51 -5.77
CA ASP A 18 1.75 -4.90 -6.96
C ASP A 18 0.30 -4.58 -6.63
N ILE A 19 -0.11 -3.35 -6.89
CA ILE A 19 -1.51 -2.93 -6.77
C ILE A 19 -2.04 -2.78 -8.19
N GLU A 20 -2.99 -3.63 -8.55
CA GLU A 20 -3.66 -3.57 -9.84
C GLU A 20 -4.97 -2.81 -9.71
N GLY A 21 -5.26 -1.94 -10.68
CA GLY A 21 -6.49 -1.18 -10.70
C GLY A 21 -6.35 0.26 -10.21
N GLU A 22 -5.22 0.61 -9.62
CA GLU A 22 -4.97 1.97 -9.13
C GLU A 22 -3.51 2.37 -9.33
N GLY A 23 -3.30 3.67 -9.47
CA GLY A 23 -1.97 4.26 -9.62
C GLY A 23 -1.76 5.38 -8.62
N HIS A 24 -1.36 6.55 -9.12
CA HIS A 24 -0.99 7.70 -8.27
C HIS A 24 -2.12 8.17 -7.34
N THR A 25 -3.37 8.04 -7.75
CA THR A 25 -4.51 8.52 -6.96
C THR A 25 -4.61 7.82 -5.61
N LEU A 26 -4.27 6.53 -5.57
CA LEU A 26 -4.25 5.75 -4.33
C LEU A 26 -2.87 5.79 -3.68
N CYS A 27 -1.82 5.57 -4.47
CA CYS A 27 -0.47 5.33 -3.92
C CYS A 27 0.13 6.58 -3.29
N ASN A 28 -0.15 7.76 -3.83
CA ASN A 28 0.39 9.00 -3.30
C ASN A 28 -0.13 9.30 -1.88
N PRO A 29 -1.45 9.33 -1.63
CA PRO A 29 -1.93 9.52 -0.26
C PRO A 29 -1.54 8.37 0.68
N LEU A 30 -1.45 7.14 0.17
CA LEU A 30 -1.02 6.01 0.99
C LEU A 30 0.43 6.18 1.45
N ARG A 31 1.30 6.62 0.56
CA ARG A 31 2.70 6.91 0.90
C ARG A 31 2.80 8.01 1.94
N GLU A 32 2.01 9.07 1.81
CA GLU A 32 1.99 10.17 2.77
C GLU A 32 1.61 9.69 4.17
N ILE A 33 0.62 8.80 4.25
CA ILE A 33 0.18 8.24 5.53
C ILE A 33 1.27 7.33 6.10
N LEU A 34 1.95 6.55 5.26
CA LEU A 34 3.03 5.68 5.70
C LEU A 34 4.14 6.49 6.40
N PHE A 35 4.44 7.69 5.91
CA PHE A 35 5.47 8.55 6.53
C PHE A 35 5.10 9.01 7.94
N GLU A 36 3.86 8.84 8.38
CA GLU A 36 3.46 9.14 9.75
C GLU A 36 3.90 8.07 10.75
N ASP A 37 4.31 6.89 10.28
CA ASP A 37 4.69 5.78 11.15
C ASP A 37 6.17 5.88 11.53
N LYS A 38 6.45 5.82 12.83
CA LYS A 38 7.81 5.96 13.35
C LYS A 38 8.72 4.77 13.02
N HIS A 39 8.15 3.62 12.68
CA HIS A 39 8.92 2.43 12.33
C HIS A 39 9.25 2.36 10.84
N LEU A 40 8.71 3.28 10.06
CA LEU A 40 8.97 3.33 8.62
C LEU A 40 10.39 3.82 8.36
N THR A 41 11.13 3.09 7.53
CA THR A 41 12.44 3.52 7.06
C THR A 41 12.42 3.91 5.59
N PHE A 42 11.50 3.35 4.82
CA PHE A 42 11.34 3.69 3.41
C PHE A 42 9.93 3.33 2.93
N ALA A 43 9.35 4.21 2.13
CA ALA A 43 8.12 3.92 1.39
C ALA A 43 8.19 4.60 0.04
N GLY A 44 7.94 3.83 -1.01
CA GLY A 44 7.96 4.37 -2.36
C GLY A 44 7.12 3.51 -3.29
N TYR A 45 6.76 4.10 -4.43
CA TYR A 45 6.03 3.37 -5.46
C TYR A 45 6.42 3.85 -6.84
N SER A 46 6.16 2.99 -7.83
CA SER A 46 6.35 3.35 -9.23
C SER A 46 5.15 2.86 -10.04
N VAL A 47 4.86 3.57 -11.12
CA VAL A 47 3.83 3.19 -12.08
C VAL A 47 4.57 2.91 -13.40
N PRO A 48 5.02 1.65 -13.61
CA PRO A 48 5.89 1.32 -14.76
C PRO A 48 5.21 1.51 -16.11
N HIS A 49 3.89 1.33 -16.15
CA HIS A 49 3.12 1.46 -17.38
C HIS A 49 1.98 2.43 -17.16
N PRO A 50 2.13 3.71 -17.57
CA PRO A 50 1.08 4.72 -17.33
C PRO A 50 -0.27 4.40 -17.95
N LEU A 51 -0.31 3.58 -18.99
CA LEU A 51 -1.56 3.16 -19.63
C LEU A 51 -2.25 2.01 -18.89
N GLU A 52 -1.55 1.32 -18.01
CA GLU A 52 -2.10 0.28 -17.16
C GLU A 52 -2.26 0.84 -15.75
N ARG A 53 -3.42 0.61 -15.14
CA ARG A 53 -3.66 1.05 -13.76
C ARG A 53 -3.03 0.04 -12.80
N SER A 54 -1.72 0.10 -12.69
CA SER A 54 -0.98 -0.75 -11.74
C SER A 54 0.20 0.02 -11.17
N ALA A 55 0.56 -0.30 -9.93
CA ALA A 55 1.67 0.33 -9.24
C ALA A 55 2.43 -0.71 -8.45
N LYS A 56 3.75 -0.58 -8.43
CA LYS A 56 4.60 -1.38 -7.57
C LYS A 56 4.93 -0.55 -6.34
N PHE A 57 4.61 -1.08 -5.17
CA PHE A 57 4.78 -0.37 -3.90
C PHE A 57 5.77 -1.11 -3.01
N ILE A 58 6.70 -0.38 -2.41
CA ILE A 58 7.72 -0.94 -1.52
C ILE A 58 7.65 -0.23 -0.19
N VAL A 59 7.56 -1.02 0.90
CA VAL A 59 7.55 -0.53 2.28
C VAL A 59 8.66 -1.22 3.04
N ARG A 60 9.48 -0.44 3.73
CA ARG A 60 10.54 -0.96 4.59
C ARG A 60 10.42 -0.39 5.99
N THR A 61 10.69 -1.22 6.98
CA THR A 61 10.63 -0.83 8.40
C THR A 61 11.93 -1.15 9.11
N ASP A 62 12.02 -0.71 10.36
CA ASP A 62 13.16 -1.01 11.24
C ASP A 62 13.18 -2.47 11.74
N GLY A 63 12.14 -3.24 11.44
CA GLY A 63 12.02 -4.63 11.85
C GLY A 63 11.33 -4.83 13.20
N LYS A 64 11.05 -3.77 13.95
CA LYS A 64 10.31 -3.87 15.21
C LYS A 64 8.85 -4.15 14.99
N VAL A 65 8.32 -3.69 13.86
CA VAL A 65 6.96 -3.97 13.40
C VAL A 65 7.07 -4.49 11.98
N LYS A 66 6.33 -5.55 11.66
CA LYS A 66 6.35 -6.11 10.30
C LYS A 66 5.90 -5.08 9.29
N ALA A 67 6.59 -5.05 8.14
CA ALA A 67 6.26 -4.11 7.05
C ALA A 67 4.81 -4.27 6.60
N ILE A 68 4.29 -5.50 6.51
CA ILE A 68 2.89 -5.73 6.13
C ILE A 68 1.92 -5.10 7.13
N ASN A 69 2.25 -5.13 8.42
CA ASN A 69 1.39 -4.54 9.45
C ASN A 69 1.40 -3.01 9.37
N VAL A 70 2.56 -2.40 9.12
CA VAL A 70 2.66 -0.95 8.90
C VAL A 70 1.83 -0.54 7.68
N PHE A 71 1.92 -1.32 6.60
CA PHE A 71 1.12 -1.07 5.41
C PHE A 71 -0.38 -1.18 5.68
N LYS A 72 -0.80 -2.23 6.39
CA LYS A 72 -2.23 -2.42 6.72
C LYS A 72 -2.77 -1.31 7.60
N GLN A 73 -1.99 -0.82 8.56
CA GLN A 73 -2.39 0.31 9.40
C GLN A 73 -2.53 1.59 8.57
N ALA A 74 -1.60 1.85 7.66
CA ALA A 74 -1.69 3.01 6.78
C ALA A 74 -2.90 2.92 5.86
N ALA A 75 -3.19 1.74 5.33
CA ALA A 75 -4.35 1.50 4.50
C ALA A 75 -5.65 1.74 5.27
N GLN A 76 -5.70 1.30 6.53
CA GLN A 76 -6.88 1.55 7.37
C GLN A 76 -7.08 3.04 7.63
N LYS A 77 -6.01 3.79 7.89
CA LYS A 77 -6.09 5.23 8.04
C LYS A 77 -6.60 5.91 6.77
N LEU A 78 -6.15 5.44 5.62
CA LEU A 78 -6.63 5.96 4.34
C LEU A 78 -8.12 5.71 4.16
N ILE A 79 -8.58 4.50 4.48
CA ILE A 79 -10.00 4.14 4.44
C ILE A 79 -10.80 5.08 5.34
N ASP A 80 -10.32 5.33 6.56
CA ASP A 80 -10.99 6.20 7.51
C ASP A 80 -11.06 7.65 7.03
N ARG A 81 -10.08 8.09 6.25
CA ARG A 81 -9.99 9.46 5.73
C ARG A 81 -10.70 9.65 4.40
N THR A 82 -11.01 8.57 3.67
CA THR A 82 -11.51 8.65 2.29
C THR A 82 -12.59 7.59 2.05
N GLU A 83 -13.85 8.00 2.14
CA GLU A 83 -14.96 7.06 1.95
C GLU A 83 -15.06 6.55 0.51
N GLU A 84 -14.63 7.32 -0.47
CA GLU A 84 -14.75 6.96 -1.87
C GLU A 84 -14.00 5.68 -2.26
N LEU A 85 -12.87 5.42 -1.59
CA LEU A 85 -12.05 4.24 -1.87
C LEU A 85 -12.34 3.08 -0.93
N ARG A 86 -13.19 3.31 0.05
CA ARG A 86 -13.37 2.41 1.18
C ARG A 86 -13.73 0.98 0.80
N SER A 87 -14.78 0.79 0.02
CA SER A 87 -15.31 -0.55 -0.23
C SER A 87 -14.36 -1.38 -1.09
N GLU A 88 -13.81 -0.78 -2.13
CA GLU A 88 -12.91 -1.50 -3.05
C GLU A 88 -11.59 -1.84 -2.38
N PHE A 89 -11.02 -0.88 -1.63
CA PHE A 89 -9.74 -1.09 -0.98
C PHE A 89 -9.86 -2.14 0.13
N GLN A 90 -10.95 -2.12 0.89
CA GLN A 90 -11.17 -3.15 1.91
C GLN A 90 -11.22 -4.55 1.32
N LYS A 91 -11.90 -4.71 0.18
CA LYS A 91 -11.96 -6.00 -0.49
C LYS A 91 -10.57 -6.49 -0.91
N ALA A 92 -9.74 -5.61 -1.44
CA ALA A 92 -8.40 -5.96 -1.85
C ALA A 92 -7.52 -6.32 -0.65
N LEU A 93 -7.67 -5.61 0.47
CA LEU A 93 -6.91 -5.89 1.69
C LEU A 93 -7.25 -7.25 2.30
N LYS A 94 -8.49 -7.67 2.22
CA LYS A 94 -8.92 -8.97 2.76
C LYS A 94 -8.29 -10.14 2.01
N ALA A 95 -7.88 -9.94 0.76
CA ALA A 95 -7.23 -10.96 -0.04
C ALA A 95 -5.73 -11.11 0.30
N VAL A 96 -5.18 -10.22 1.11
CA VAL A 96 -3.77 -10.21 1.53
C VAL A 96 -3.64 -10.76 2.97
#